data_05dbea8b305ee70d20d6281f9f3daf24
#
_entry.id   05dbea8b305ee70d20d6281f9f3daf24
#
_cell.length_a   1.000
_cell.length_b   1.000
_cell.length_c   1.000
_cell.angle_alpha   90.00
_cell.angle_beta   90.00
_cell.angle_gamma   90.00
#
_symmetry.space_group_name_H-M   'P 1'
#
loop_
_entity.id
_entity.type
_entity.pdbx_description
1 polymer ?
#
loop_
_entity_poly.entity_id
_entity_poly.type
_entity_poly.pdbx_seq_one_letter_code
_entity_poly.pdbx_strand_id
1 'polypeptide(L)'
;MADPPPPDRPAPLPEEDRRDSPRVPVRVLVRDPSIGGSFDERPGNLSLGGIHYQDDHPPRGSRLEVRVLLPGTRTEIRCTGEVVRVVRERGAFGTHVRFADLSLEDARAIARLLDAAGGRDRP
;
A
#
# COMPACT_ATOMS: atom_id res chain seq x y z
N MET A 1 -20.99 -6.49 28.31
CA MET A 1 -20.84 -6.48 28.06
C MET A 1 -20.53 -6.22 27.35
N ALA A 2 -20.13 -6.30 27.20
CA ALA A 2 -19.75 -6.08 26.55
C ALA A 2 -19.50 -5.95 25.84
N ASP A 3 -19.41 -5.85 25.70
CA ASP A 3 -19.11 -5.63 24.99
C ASP A 3 -18.79 -5.41 24.31
N PRO A 4 -18.78 -5.21 24.33
CA PRO A 4 -18.44 -4.89 23.50
C PRO A 4 -17.95 -4.62 22.85
N PRO A 5 -17.64 -4.45 22.79
CA PRO A 5 -17.14 -4.01 22.05
C PRO A 5 -17.19 -3.72 21.26
N PRO A 6 -17.14 -3.52 21.32
CA PRO A 6 -17.20 -3.16 20.49
C PRO A 6 -17.08 -2.82 19.62
N PRO A 7 -17.39 -2.55 19.42
CA PRO A 7 -17.35 -2.32 18.31
C PRO A 7 -16.50 -1.58 17.75
N ASP A 8 -16.39 -1.06 17.88
CA ASP A 8 -15.58 -0.45 17.40
C ASP A 8 -14.72 -1.06 16.98
N ARG A 9 -14.81 -1.80 17.19
CA ARG A 9 -14.12 -2.40 16.75
C ARG A 9 -14.36 -2.76 15.64
N PRO A 10 -14.53 -2.35 14.90
CA PRO A 10 -14.56 -2.71 13.64
C PRO A 10 -13.25 -3.02 13.22
N ALA A 11 -12.42 -2.68 13.89
CA ALA A 11 -11.09 -2.94 13.60
C ALA A 11 -10.81 -4.35 13.28
N PRO A 12 -11.44 -5.28 13.81
CA PRO A 12 -11.13 -6.63 13.46
C PRO A 12 -11.31 -6.93 12.02
N LEU A 13 -12.25 -6.30 11.43
CA LEU A 13 -12.47 -6.52 10.10
C LEU A 13 -11.29 -6.26 9.24
N PRO A 14 -10.60 -5.20 9.37
CA PRO A 14 -9.42 -4.95 8.57
C PRO A 14 -8.36 -5.99 8.72
N GLU A 15 -8.25 -6.56 9.86
CA GLU A 15 -7.25 -7.55 10.03
C GLU A 15 -7.56 -8.82 9.31
N GLU A 16 -8.79 -9.20 9.31
CA GLU A 16 -9.21 -10.36 8.57
C GLU A 16 -9.05 -10.15 7.09
N ASP A 17 -9.32 -8.95 6.64
CA ASP A 17 -9.11 -8.64 5.24
C ASP A 17 -7.67 -8.78 4.86
N ARG A 18 -6.78 -8.43 5.74
CA ARG A 18 -5.38 -8.55 5.43
C ARG A 18 -4.93 -9.98 5.26
N ARG A 19 -5.53 -10.89 5.98
CA ARG A 19 -5.20 -12.28 5.79
C ARG A 19 -5.71 -12.80 4.47
N ASP A 20 -6.85 -12.29 4.03
CA ASP A 20 -7.41 -12.70 2.77
C ASP A 20 -6.78 -11.97 1.60
N SER A 21 -6.14 -10.85 1.85
CA SER A 21 -5.56 -10.03 0.81
C SER A 21 -4.05 -10.11 0.90
N PRO A 22 -3.41 -10.89 0.07
CA PRO A 22 -1.95 -11.04 0.13
C PRO A 22 -1.24 -9.71 -0.03
N ARG A 23 -0.11 -9.61 0.58
CA ARG A 23 0.75 -8.44 0.50
C ARG A 23 2.14 -8.89 0.14
N VAL A 24 2.81 -8.06 -0.62
CA VAL A 24 4.16 -8.36 -1.08
C VAL A 24 5.06 -7.19 -0.74
N PRO A 25 6.21 -7.43 -0.09
CA PRO A 25 7.16 -6.34 0.14
C PRO A 25 7.71 -5.84 -1.19
N VAL A 26 7.74 -4.52 -1.33
CA VAL A 26 8.21 -3.90 -2.56
C VAL A 26 8.99 -2.64 -2.23
N ARG A 27 9.70 -2.13 -3.21
CA ARG A 27 10.25 -0.80 -3.14
C ARG A 27 9.28 0.15 -3.78
N VAL A 28 8.94 1.18 -3.04
CA VAL A 28 7.98 2.17 -3.47
C VAL A 28 8.71 3.48 -3.69
N LEU A 29 8.48 4.11 -4.82
CA LEU A 29 9.00 5.44 -5.08
C LEU A 29 7.83 6.39 -5.02
N VAL A 30 7.91 7.38 -4.13
CA VAL A 30 6.82 8.31 -3.93
C VAL A 30 7.32 9.73 -4.11
N ARG A 31 6.44 10.56 -4.62
CA ARG A 31 6.71 11.98 -4.77
C ARG A 31 5.44 12.73 -4.42
N ASP A 32 5.59 13.71 -3.54
CA ASP A 32 4.47 14.55 -3.13
C ASP A 32 4.49 15.78 -4.00
N PRO A 33 3.57 15.92 -4.95
CA PRO A 33 3.63 17.07 -5.86
C PRO A 33 3.41 18.39 -5.14
N SER A 34 2.83 18.38 -3.95
CA SER A 34 2.64 19.63 -3.22
C SER A 34 3.97 20.18 -2.71
N ILE A 35 4.97 19.34 -2.57
CA ILE A 35 6.30 19.75 -2.15
C ILE A 35 7.22 19.89 -3.36
N GLY A 36 7.08 19.02 -4.34
CA GLY A 36 7.97 18.96 -5.48
C GLY A 36 9.16 18.09 -5.20
N GLY A 37 10.18 18.22 -6.03
CA GLY A 37 11.41 17.47 -5.83
C GLY A 37 11.40 16.13 -6.52
N SER A 38 12.32 15.28 -6.11
CA SER A 38 12.49 13.95 -6.70
C SER A 38 11.63 12.92 -6.01
N PHE A 39 11.56 11.76 -6.63
CA PHE A 39 10.97 10.60 -5.98
C PHE A 39 11.88 10.13 -4.86
N ASP A 40 11.26 9.74 -3.76
CA ASP A 40 11.97 9.13 -2.64
C ASP A 40 11.64 7.66 -2.59
N GLU A 41 12.65 6.84 -2.37
CA GLU A 41 12.45 5.41 -2.28
C GLU A 41 12.19 5.00 -0.84
N ARG A 42 11.16 4.18 -0.65
CA ARG A 42 10.79 3.72 0.69
C ARG A 42 10.44 2.24 0.63
N PRO A 43 10.77 1.50 1.67
CA PRO A 43 10.28 0.12 1.75
C PRO A 43 8.79 0.13 2.03
N GLY A 44 8.08 -0.77 1.42
CA GLY A 44 6.64 -0.83 1.61
C GLY A 44 6.08 -2.16 1.23
N ASN A 45 4.77 -2.22 1.23
CA ASN A 45 4.03 -3.41 0.85
C ASN A 45 3.02 -3.07 -0.21
N LEU A 46 2.85 -4.00 -1.12
CA LEU A 46 1.91 -3.87 -2.23
C LEU A 46 0.72 -4.77 -1.97
N SER A 47 -0.48 -4.23 -2.17
CA SER A 47 -1.70 -5.01 -2.17
C SER A 47 -2.46 -4.70 -3.45
N LEU A 48 -3.59 -5.35 -3.64
CA LEU A 48 -4.34 -5.17 -4.87
C LEU A 48 -4.82 -3.74 -5.05
N GLY A 49 -5.20 -3.07 -3.98
CA GLY A 49 -5.78 -1.74 -4.07
C GLY A 49 -4.83 -0.60 -3.82
N GLY A 50 -3.59 -0.88 -3.39
CA GLY A 50 -2.70 0.20 -3.06
C GLY A 50 -1.41 -0.25 -2.41
N ILE A 51 -0.78 0.67 -1.74
CA ILE A 51 0.49 0.43 -1.06
C ILE A 51 0.44 0.97 0.35
N HIS A 52 1.33 0.45 1.16
CA HIS A 52 1.62 0.97 2.49
C HIS A 52 3.13 1.14 2.57
N TYR A 53 3.58 2.28 3.06
CA TYR A 53 5.01 2.50 3.23
C TYR A 53 5.25 3.30 4.51
N GLN A 54 6.49 3.26 5.00
CA GLN A 54 6.87 3.97 6.21
C GLN A 54 7.81 5.10 5.87
N ASP A 55 7.69 6.19 6.62
CA ASP A 55 8.55 7.36 6.44
C ASP A 55 8.68 8.06 7.78
N ASP A 56 9.70 8.90 7.87
CA ASP A 56 9.90 9.73 9.07
C ASP A 56 8.86 10.83 9.15
N HIS A 57 8.24 11.19 8.04
CA HIS A 57 7.28 12.28 7.99
C HIS A 57 6.04 11.84 7.24
N PRO A 58 4.88 12.33 7.65
CA PRO A 58 3.68 12.06 6.87
C PRO A 58 3.69 12.89 5.59
N PRO A 59 2.99 12.46 4.56
CA PRO A 59 2.87 13.27 3.36
C PRO A 59 2.07 14.53 3.65
N ARG A 60 2.38 15.59 2.94
CA ARG A 60 1.65 16.84 3.12
C ARG A 60 0.41 16.90 2.26
N GLY A 61 0.49 16.33 1.07
CA GLY A 61 -0.64 16.32 0.18
C GLY A 61 -1.45 15.07 0.33
N SER A 62 -2.65 15.08 -0.22
CA SER A 62 -3.52 13.92 -0.22
C SER A 62 -3.30 13.06 -1.45
N ARG A 63 -2.55 13.53 -2.42
CA ARG A 63 -2.24 12.78 -3.63
C ARG A 63 -0.75 12.67 -3.78
N LEU A 64 -0.32 11.49 -4.19
CA LEU A 64 1.09 11.20 -4.38
C LEU A 64 1.29 10.60 -5.75
N GLU A 65 2.45 10.86 -6.34
CA GLU A 65 2.88 10.11 -7.51
C GLU A 65 3.60 8.88 -7.02
N VAL A 66 3.24 7.74 -7.57
CA VAL A 66 3.69 6.45 -7.06
C VAL A 66 4.30 5.64 -8.19
N ARG A 67 5.45 5.04 -7.91
CA ARG A 67 6.07 4.06 -8.80
C ARG A 67 6.40 2.84 -7.97
N VAL A 68 6.10 1.68 -8.51
CA VAL A 68 6.40 0.42 -7.84
C VAL A 68 7.03 -0.51 -8.85
N LEU A 69 8.21 -1.03 -8.52
CA LEU A 69 8.83 -2.03 -9.35
C LEU A 69 8.42 -3.39 -8.84
N LEU A 70 7.75 -4.16 -9.68
CA LEU A 70 7.23 -5.45 -9.26
C LEU A 70 8.36 -6.44 -9.11
N PRO A 71 8.51 -7.09 -7.94
CA PRO A 71 9.63 -7.99 -7.70
C PRO A 71 9.66 -9.14 -8.71
N GLY A 72 10.86 -9.47 -9.13
CA GLY A 72 11.05 -10.57 -10.07
C GLY A 72 10.68 -10.23 -11.49
N THR A 73 10.39 -8.98 -11.79
CA THR A 73 10.01 -8.56 -13.13
C THR A 73 10.72 -7.26 -13.46
N ARG A 74 10.52 -6.82 -14.70
CA ARG A 74 10.96 -5.49 -15.12
C ARG A 74 9.80 -4.51 -15.18
N THR A 75 8.65 -4.92 -14.70
CA THR A 75 7.45 -4.10 -14.79
C THR A 75 7.47 -3.03 -13.71
N GLU A 76 7.31 -1.80 -14.13
CA GLU A 76 7.19 -0.67 -13.21
C GLU A 76 5.78 -0.13 -13.31
N ILE A 77 5.09 -0.09 -12.17
CA ILE A 77 3.77 0.48 -12.09
C ILE A 77 3.92 1.96 -11.82
N ARG A 78 3.23 2.79 -12.59
CA ARG A 78 3.23 4.24 -12.38
C ARG A 78 1.80 4.70 -12.28
N CYS A 79 1.48 5.40 -11.22
CA CYS A 79 0.12 5.87 -11.05
C CYS A 79 0.07 6.97 -10.02
N THR A 80 -1.12 7.54 -9.86
CA THR A 80 -1.41 8.46 -8.79
C THR A 80 -2.02 7.67 -7.65
N GLY A 81 -1.64 8.01 -6.44
CA GLY A 81 -2.23 7.42 -5.27
C GLY A 81 -2.91 8.45 -4.41
N GLU A 82 -3.92 8.02 -3.68
CA GLU A 82 -4.60 8.86 -2.71
C GLU A 82 -4.26 8.39 -1.33
N VAL A 83 -3.84 9.30 -0.47
CA VAL A 83 -3.54 8.99 0.91
C VAL A 83 -4.86 8.76 1.63
N VAL A 84 -5.08 7.54 2.11
CA VAL A 84 -6.33 7.23 2.79
C VAL A 84 -6.15 7.19 4.29
N ARG A 85 -4.93 6.99 4.78
CA ARG A 85 -4.71 6.94 6.21
C ARG A 85 -3.23 7.08 6.52
N VAL A 86 -2.93 7.76 7.62
CA VAL A 86 -1.57 7.86 8.15
C VAL A 86 -1.62 7.45 9.60
N VAL A 87 -0.74 6.55 10.00
CA VAL A 87 -0.73 5.99 11.34
C VAL A 87 0.67 6.08 11.90
N ARG A 88 0.79 6.40 13.17
CA ARG A 88 2.10 6.34 13.81
C ARG A 88 2.43 4.90 14.10
N GLU A 89 3.64 4.51 13.70
CA GLU A 89 4.10 3.12 13.84
C GLU A 89 5.54 3.14 14.31
N ARG A 90 5.77 2.80 15.56
CA ARG A 90 7.13 2.60 16.07
C ARG A 90 8.08 3.76 15.76
N GLY A 91 7.63 4.97 16.00
CA GLY A 91 8.48 6.13 15.78
C GLY A 91 8.51 6.64 14.36
N ALA A 92 7.76 6.04 13.47
CA ALA A 92 7.64 6.49 12.10
C ALA A 92 6.18 6.65 11.74
N PHE A 93 5.91 7.01 10.51
CA PHE A 93 4.55 7.15 10.02
C PHE A 93 4.31 6.10 8.94
N GLY A 94 3.25 5.32 9.12
CA GLY A 94 2.80 4.39 8.10
C GLY A 94 1.73 5.07 7.26
N THR A 95 1.96 5.15 5.97
CA THR A 95 1.05 5.82 5.06
C THR A 95 0.38 4.77 4.17
N HIS A 96 -0.94 4.77 4.19
CA HIS A 96 -1.75 3.88 3.36
C HIS A 96 -2.25 4.67 2.17
N VAL A 97 -1.95 4.19 0.98
CA VAL A 97 -2.24 4.88 -0.26
C VAL A 97 -3.06 3.96 -1.16
N ARG A 98 -4.13 4.48 -1.68
CA ARG A 98 -4.98 3.75 -2.62
C ARG A 98 -4.62 4.19 -4.04
N PHE A 99 -4.53 3.25 -4.96
CA PHE A 99 -4.30 3.58 -6.36
C PHE A 99 -5.52 4.30 -6.91
N ALA A 100 -5.28 5.44 -7.57
CA ALA A 100 -6.37 6.26 -8.08
C ALA A 100 -6.60 6.09 -9.58
N ASP A 101 -5.52 5.86 -10.33
CA ASP A 101 -5.64 5.82 -11.78
C ASP A 101 -4.81 4.67 -12.35
N LEU A 102 -4.94 3.51 -11.76
CA LEU A 102 -4.20 2.34 -12.19
C LEU A 102 -4.76 1.81 -13.50
N SER A 103 -3.90 1.54 -14.47
CA SER A 103 -4.36 0.98 -15.74
C SER A 103 -4.79 -0.46 -15.52
N LEU A 104 -5.63 -0.96 -16.40
CA LEU A 104 -6.07 -2.33 -16.30
C LEU A 104 -4.90 -3.31 -16.44
N GLU A 105 -3.98 -2.99 -17.31
CA GLU A 105 -2.81 -3.82 -17.50
C GLU A 105 -1.99 -3.91 -16.22
N ASP A 106 -1.78 -2.78 -15.56
CA ASP A 106 -1.03 -2.73 -14.32
C ASP A 106 -1.78 -3.44 -13.20
N ALA A 107 -3.09 -3.28 -13.16
CA ALA A 107 -3.89 -3.97 -12.16
C ALA A 107 -3.77 -5.48 -12.32
N ARG A 108 -3.75 -5.95 -13.56
CA ARG A 108 -3.59 -7.38 -13.81
C ARG A 108 -2.21 -7.88 -13.42
N ALA A 109 -1.18 -7.06 -13.67
CA ALA A 109 0.17 -7.44 -13.29
C ALA A 109 0.29 -7.58 -11.77
N ILE A 110 -0.30 -6.64 -11.05
CA ILE A 110 -0.32 -6.72 -9.59
C ILE A 110 -1.08 -7.95 -9.13
N ALA A 111 -2.23 -8.20 -9.72
CA ALA A 111 -3.04 -9.35 -9.33
C ALA A 111 -2.28 -10.65 -9.52
N ARG A 112 -1.56 -10.77 -10.62
CA ARG A 112 -0.77 -11.98 -10.88
C ARG A 112 0.33 -12.16 -9.85
N LEU A 113 0.99 -11.07 -9.50
CA LEU A 113 2.05 -11.13 -8.50
C LEU A 113 1.52 -11.55 -7.15
N LEU A 114 0.42 -10.95 -6.73
CA LEU A 114 -0.17 -11.25 -5.43
C LEU A 114 -0.72 -12.68 -5.40
N ASP A 115 -1.27 -13.10 -6.51
CA ASP A 115 -1.81 -14.44 -6.61
C ASP A 115 -0.70 -15.48 -6.45
N ALA A 116 0.42 -15.25 -7.10
CA ALA A 116 1.56 -16.14 -6.99
C ALA A 116 2.09 -16.16 -5.56
N ALA A 117 2.16 -15.00 -4.91
CA ALA A 117 2.64 -14.93 -3.54
C ALA A 117 1.67 -15.61 -2.59
N GLY A 118 0.38 -15.35 -2.78
CA GLY A 118 -0.62 -15.99 -1.94
C GLY A 118 -0.68 -17.49 -2.15
N GLY A 119 -0.51 -17.91 -3.39
CA GLY A 119 -0.50 -19.32 -3.70
C GLY A 119 0.64 -20.05 -3.04
N ARG A 120 1.78 -19.40 -2.89
CA ARG A 120 2.91 -20.02 -2.21
C ARG A 120 2.67 -20.21 -0.74
N ASP A 121 1.89 -19.35 -0.14
CA ASP A 121 1.61 -19.44 1.28
C ASP A 121 0.58 -20.48 1.60
N ARG A 122 -0.07 -21.02 0.62
CA ARG A 122 -1.10 -21.99 0.86
C ARG A 122 -0.54 -23.37 0.84
N PRO A 123 -0.90 -24.15 1.79
CA PRO A 123 -0.42 -25.54 1.82
C PRO A 123 -0.95 -26.35 0.69
#